data_cbe274454f2055f67f16631cb57f6a02
#
_entry.id   cbe274454f2055f67f16631cb57f6a02
#
_cell.length_a   1.000
_cell.length_b   1.000
_cell.length_c   1.000
_cell.angle_alpha   90.00
_cell.angle_beta   90.00
_cell.angle_gamma   90.00
#
_symmetry.space_group_name_H-M   'P 1'
#
loop_
_entity.id
_entity.type
_entity.pdbx_description
1 polymer ?
#
loop_
_entity_poly.entity_id
_entity_poly.type
_entity_poly.pdbx_seq_one_letter_code
_entity_poly.pdbx_strand_id
1 'polypeptide(L)'
;VYLEGHANFPTTIDEDASVVVVQTEDELSAITMAVGAALTGARSSTATSGPGFSLMAEAVGWAGTNDVPVVLPLWQRGGPSTGMPTRTEQGDLQFAVNAGHGDFPKIVFA
;
A
#
# COMPACT_ATOMS: atom_id res chain seq x y z
N VAL A 1 7.87 2.70 -9.12
CA VAL A 1 8.44 2.55 -7.75
C VAL A 1 7.68 1.46 -7.05
N TYR A 2 8.35 0.41 -6.64
CA TYR A 2 7.80 -0.64 -5.79
C TYR A 2 8.38 -0.49 -4.39
N LEU A 3 7.53 -0.44 -3.37
CA LEU A 3 7.95 -0.23 -1.99
C LEU A 3 7.58 -1.48 -1.17
N GLU A 4 8.56 -2.17 -0.65
CA GLU A 4 8.38 -3.31 0.24
C GLU A 4 8.68 -2.94 1.69
N GLY A 5 7.73 -3.24 2.58
CA GLY A 5 7.86 -3.00 4.03
C GLY A 5 8.40 -4.20 4.80
N HIS A 6 9.54 -4.78 4.39
CA HIS A 6 10.20 -5.85 5.15
C HIS A 6 11.71 -5.63 5.29
N ALA A 7 12.17 -5.86 6.48
CA ALA A 7 13.42 -5.42 7.09
C ALA A 7 14.76 -5.92 6.51
N ASN A 8 14.88 -6.38 5.28
CA ASN A 8 16.18 -6.91 4.78
C ASN A 8 16.46 -6.77 3.28
N PHE A 9 15.78 -5.91 2.54
CA PHE A 9 16.14 -5.70 1.15
C PHE A 9 16.89 -4.39 0.94
N PRO A 10 18.10 -4.41 0.37
CA PRO A 10 18.78 -3.17 0.01
C PRO A 10 17.97 -2.43 -1.06
N THR A 11 18.01 -1.11 -1.02
CA THR A 11 17.51 -0.31 -2.12
C THR A 11 18.31 -0.67 -3.37
N THR A 12 17.73 -1.40 -4.28
CA THR A 12 18.36 -1.73 -5.56
C THR A 12 17.86 -0.77 -6.62
N ILE A 13 18.78 0.00 -7.17
CA ILE A 13 18.56 0.71 -8.42
C ILE A 13 19.15 -0.20 -9.49
N ASP A 14 18.30 -0.82 -10.28
CA ASP A 14 18.74 -1.51 -11.48
C ASP A 14 18.95 -0.42 -12.55
N GLU A 15 20.19 -0.21 -12.93
CA GLU A 15 20.57 0.85 -13.90
C GLU A 15 19.92 0.62 -15.27
N ASP A 16 19.53 -0.61 -15.57
CA ASP A 16 18.84 -0.98 -16.82
C ASP A 16 17.32 -1.05 -16.68
N ALA A 17 16.78 -0.98 -15.45
CA ALA A 17 15.35 -1.03 -15.21
C ALA A 17 14.79 0.36 -14.84
N SER A 18 13.71 0.72 -15.48
CA SER A 18 12.93 1.91 -15.13
C SER A 18 12.19 1.80 -13.79
N VAL A 19 12.59 0.89 -12.92
CA VAL A 19 11.94 0.58 -11.64
C VAL A 19 12.89 0.87 -10.50
N VAL A 20 12.43 1.72 -9.57
CA VAL A 20 13.12 1.97 -8.30
C VAL A 20 12.39 1.24 -7.20
N VAL A 21 13.10 0.39 -6.47
CA VAL A 21 12.60 -0.30 -5.28
C VAL A 21 13.19 0.36 -4.05
N VAL A 22 12.32 0.77 -3.12
CA VAL A 22 12.74 1.42 -1.87
C VAL A 22 12.19 0.63 -0.71
N GLN A 23 13.06 0.23 0.21
CA GLN A 23 12.64 -0.30 1.49
C GLN A 23 12.27 0.83 2.44
N THR A 24 11.14 0.70 3.10
CA THR A 24 10.66 1.65 4.11
C THR A 24 10.65 1.00 5.49
N GLU A 25 10.56 1.81 6.52
CA GLU A 25 10.50 1.33 7.90
C GLU A 25 9.19 0.62 8.21
N ASP A 26 8.07 1.15 7.70
CA ASP A 26 6.72 0.67 7.98
C ASP A 26 5.73 0.98 6.84
N GLU A 27 4.48 0.57 7.04
CA GLU A 27 3.40 0.78 6.10
C GLU A 27 3.04 2.26 5.92
N LEU A 28 3.16 3.08 6.96
CA LEU A 28 2.91 4.53 6.88
C LEU A 28 3.92 5.20 5.95
N SER A 29 5.19 4.87 6.14
CA SER A 29 6.28 5.36 5.29
C SER A 29 6.10 4.87 3.85
N ALA A 30 5.73 3.60 3.66
CA ALA A 30 5.54 3.00 2.35
C ALA A 30 4.45 3.71 1.54
N ILE A 31 3.27 3.87 2.11
CA ILE A 31 2.14 4.50 1.40
C ILE A 31 2.39 5.99 1.15
N THR A 32 2.93 6.73 2.12
CA THR A 32 3.20 8.15 1.94
C THR A 32 4.28 8.42 0.90
N MET A 33 5.30 7.56 0.83
CA MET A 33 6.31 7.63 -0.21
C MET A 33 5.73 7.29 -1.60
N ALA A 34 4.87 6.27 -1.69
CA ALA A 34 4.17 5.94 -2.94
C ALA A 34 3.29 7.10 -3.42
N VAL A 35 2.53 7.72 -2.53
CA VAL A 35 1.71 8.90 -2.82
C VAL A 35 2.59 10.07 -3.27
N GLY A 36 3.70 10.32 -2.56
CA GLY A 36 4.66 11.37 -2.95
C GLY A 36 5.25 11.15 -4.35
N ALA A 37 5.60 9.91 -4.68
CA ALA A 37 6.07 9.57 -6.03
C ALA A 37 4.97 9.78 -7.09
N ALA A 38 3.73 9.37 -6.78
CA ALA A 38 2.61 9.57 -7.69
C ALA A 38 2.32 11.05 -7.98
N LEU A 39 2.49 11.93 -7.00
CA LEU A 39 2.36 13.38 -7.18
C LEU A 39 3.35 13.96 -8.21
N THR A 40 4.50 13.32 -8.40
CA THR A 40 5.47 13.72 -9.44
C THR A 40 5.17 13.14 -10.82
N GLY A 41 4.07 12.41 -10.97
CA GLY A 41 3.68 11.73 -12.21
C GLY A 41 4.29 10.32 -12.36
N ALA A 42 5.03 9.82 -11.36
CA ALA A 42 5.55 8.45 -11.40
C ALA A 42 4.44 7.45 -11.09
N ARG A 43 4.43 6.32 -11.80
CA ARG A 43 3.60 5.18 -11.40
C ARG A 43 4.20 4.52 -10.16
N SER A 44 3.46 4.47 -9.10
CA SER A 44 3.91 3.96 -7.80
C SER A 44 3.00 2.88 -7.26
N SER A 45 3.57 1.98 -6.47
CA SER A 45 2.85 0.90 -5.82
C SER A 45 3.51 0.57 -4.49
N THR A 46 2.70 0.16 -3.52
CA THR A 46 3.18 -0.48 -2.30
C THR A 46 2.24 -1.62 -1.94
N ALA A 47 2.79 -2.70 -1.41
CA ALA A 47 2.03 -3.90 -1.08
C ALA A 47 1.92 -4.07 0.44
N THR A 48 0.81 -4.62 0.89
CA THR A 48 0.61 -4.93 2.32
C THR A 48 -0.33 -6.12 2.52
N SER A 49 -0.49 -6.53 3.75
CA SER A 49 -1.57 -7.42 4.19
C SER A 49 -2.65 -6.64 4.94
N GLY A 50 -3.77 -7.26 5.27
CA GLY A 50 -4.91 -6.61 5.90
C GLY A 50 -4.59 -5.69 7.07
N PRO A 51 -3.86 -6.15 8.11
CA PRO A 51 -3.50 -5.28 9.24
C PRO A 51 -2.64 -4.08 8.88
N GLY A 52 -1.73 -4.22 7.91
CA GLY A 52 -0.93 -3.10 7.40
C GLY A 52 -1.78 -2.10 6.63
N PHE A 53 -2.82 -2.56 5.93
CA PHE A 53 -3.77 -1.67 5.27
C PHE A 53 -4.51 -0.76 6.25
N SER A 54 -4.74 -1.20 7.49
CA SER A 54 -5.31 -0.35 8.54
C SER A 54 -4.47 0.90 8.82
N LEU A 55 -3.15 0.75 8.78
CA LEU A 55 -2.21 1.88 8.93
C LEU A 55 -2.21 2.79 7.69
N MET A 56 -2.48 2.24 6.52
CA MET A 56 -2.48 2.97 5.26
C MET A 56 -3.78 3.74 4.98
N ALA A 57 -4.86 3.44 5.70
CA ALA A 57 -6.20 3.95 5.40
C ALA A 57 -6.29 5.48 5.34
N GLU A 58 -5.57 6.19 6.23
CA GLU A 58 -5.51 7.65 6.23
C GLU A 58 -4.88 8.19 4.93
N ALA A 59 -3.74 7.64 4.54
CA ALA A 59 -3.05 8.07 3.32
C ALA A 59 -3.84 7.70 2.05
N VAL A 60 -4.56 6.58 2.06
CA VAL A 60 -5.49 6.22 0.98
C VAL A 60 -6.61 7.24 0.86
N GLY A 61 -7.20 7.66 1.97
CA GLY A 61 -8.20 8.72 2.00
C GLY A 61 -7.65 10.04 1.46
N TRP A 62 -6.44 10.41 1.87
CA TRP A 62 -5.78 11.61 1.39
C TRP A 62 -5.51 11.56 -0.11
N ALA A 63 -5.00 10.42 -0.61
CA ALA A 63 -4.74 10.21 -2.03
C ALA A 63 -6.02 10.34 -2.85
N GLY A 64 -7.12 9.71 -2.38
CA GLY A 64 -8.42 9.80 -3.05
C GLY A 64 -8.98 11.22 -3.10
N THR A 65 -8.87 11.97 -2.00
CA THR A 65 -9.35 13.36 -1.94
C THR A 65 -8.55 14.31 -2.84
N ASN A 66 -7.31 13.97 -3.15
CA ASN A 66 -6.42 14.79 -3.99
C ASN A 66 -6.23 14.22 -5.41
N ASP A 67 -7.04 13.25 -5.82
CA ASP A 67 -6.97 12.60 -7.14
C ASP A 67 -5.58 12.00 -7.47
N VAL A 68 -4.88 11.49 -6.46
CA VAL A 68 -3.56 10.88 -6.61
C VAL A 68 -3.69 9.37 -6.81
N PRO A 69 -3.35 8.82 -7.98
CA PRO A 69 -3.51 7.40 -8.25
C PRO A 69 -2.40 6.57 -7.58
N VAL A 70 -2.79 5.56 -6.82
CA VAL A 70 -1.87 4.60 -6.19
C VAL A 70 -2.38 3.18 -6.39
N VAL A 71 -1.48 2.23 -6.64
CA VAL A 71 -1.79 0.81 -6.72
C VAL A 71 -1.38 0.13 -5.42
N LEU A 72 -2.32 -0.60 -4.81
CA LEU A 72 -2.13 -1.28 -3.54
C LEU A 72 -2.45 -2.77 -3.65
N PRO A 73 -1.50 -3.63 -3.97
CA PRO A 73 -1.64 -5.07 -3.77
C PRO A 73 -1.92 -5.38 -2.28
N LEU A 74 -3.04 -6.04 -2.03
CA LEU A 74 -3.47 -6.41 -0.69
C LEU A 74 -3.54 -7.94 -0.57
N TRP A 75 -2.61 -8.52 0.18
CA TRP A 75 -2.65 -9.93 0.52
C TRP A 75 -3.55 -10.15 1.72
N GLN A 76 -4.71 -10.77 1.50
CA GLN A 76 -5.66 -10.99 2.56
C GLN A 76 -5.15 -12.04 3.56
N ARG A 77 -5.27 -11.75 4.82
CA ARG A 77 -4.98 -12.67 5.92
C ARG A 77 -5.76 -12.30 7.16
N GLY A 78 -5.81 -13.22 8.11
CA GLY A 78 -6.41 -12.95 9.41
C GLY A 78 -5.80 -11.77 10.12
N GLY A 79 -6.63 -10.96 10.71
CA GLY A 79 -6.29 -9.83 11.57
C GLY A 79 -6.97 -9.97 12.92
N PRO A 80 -6.65 -9.10 13.87
CA PRO A 80 -5.59 -8.09 13.83
C PRO A 80 -4.17 -8.71 13.88
N SER A 81 -3.15 -7.92 13.53
CA SER A 81 -1.75 -8.38 13.52
C SER A 81 -1.27 -8.91 14.88
N THR A 82 -1.79 -8.34 15.95
CA THR A 82 -1.53 -8.77 17.34
C THR A 82 -2.23 -10.07 17.75
N GLY A 83 -3.05 -10.64 16.89
CA GLY A 83 -3.84 -11.83 17.19
C GLY A 83 -3.46 -13.05 16.37
N MET A 84 -3.74 -13.03 15.09
CA MET A 84 -3.62 -14.20 14.20
C MET A 84 -2.88 -13.87 12.90
N PRO A 85 -1.62 -13.51 12.95
CA PRO A 85 -0.89 -12.89 11.82
C PRO A 85 -0.65 -13.83 10.63
N THR A 86 -0.81 -15.13 10.79
CA THR A 86 -0.46 -16.14 9.77
C THR A 86 -1.64 -16.99 9.29
N ARG A 87 -2.85 -16.70 9.73
CA ARG A 87 -4.05 -17.44 9.31
C ARG A 87 -4.61 -16.87 8.01
N THR A 88 -4.92 -17.73 7.07
CA THR A 88 -5.59 -17.37 5.83
C THR A 88 -7.03 -16.96 6.12
N GLU A 89 -7.41 -15.78 5.64
CA GLU A 89 -8.75 -15.24 5.79
C GLU A 89 -9.02 -14.26 4.64
N GLN A 90 -10.28 -14.00 4.32
CA GLN A 90 -10.72 -13.05 3.28
C GLN A 90 -11.62 -11.95 3.86
N GLY A 91 -11.28 -11.46 5.05
CA GLY A 91 -12.03 -10.40 5.74
C GLY A 91 -11.71 -8.97 5.30
N ASP A 92 -10.64 -8.77 4.55
CA ASP A 92 -10.10 -7.43 4.29
C ASP A 92 -10.78 -6.69 3.13
N LEU A 93 -11.46 -7.39 2.24
CA LEU A 93 -12.02 -6.80 1.02
C LEU A 93 -13.00 -5.66 1.33
N GLN A 94 -13.90 -5.87 2.27
CA GLN A 94 -14.89 -4.85 2.62
C GLN A 94 -14.23 -3.62 3.24
N PHE A 95 -13.22 -3.82 4.05
CA PHE A 95 -12.43 -2.72 4.60
C PHE A 95 -11.67 -1.99 3.49
N ALA A 96 -11.01 -2.69 2.60
CA ALA A 96 -10.28 -2.08 1.49
C ALA A 96 -11.18 -1.23 0.58
N VAL A 97 -12.39 -1.71 0.30
CA VAL A 97 -13.35 -0.98 -0.54
C VAL A 97 -13.91 0.25 0.16
N ASN A 98 -14.16 0.17 1.47
CA ASN A 98 -14.87 1.23 2.20
C ASN A 98 -13.95 2.12 3.04
N ALA A 99 -12.67 1.79 3.21
CA ALA A 99 -11.74 2.61 3.96
C ALA A 99 -11.41 3.93 3.24
N GLY A 100 -11.05 4.92 4.03
CA GLY A 100 -10.68 6.25 3.57
C GLY A 100 -11.80 7.26 3.76
N HIS A 101 -11.41 8.52 3.70
CA HIS A 101 -12.32 9.66 3.83
C HIS A 101 -12.75 10.15 2.45
N GLY A 102 -14.01 10.50 2.30
CA GLY A 102 -14.56 11.01 1.06
C GLY A 102 -15.05 9.94 0.09
N ASP A 103 -15.64 10.40 -0.99
CA ASP A 103 -16.17 9.56 -2.08
C ASP A 103 -15.23 9.68 -3.29
N PHE A 104 -14.47 8.64 -3.56
CA PHE A 104 -13.53 8.57 -4.68
C PHE A 104 -13.51 7.17 -5.29
N PRO A 105 -13.21 7.06 -6.59
CA PRO A 105 -13.23 5.77 -7.27
C PRO A 105 -12.16 4.83 -6.74
N LYS A 106 -12.58 3.60 -6.45
CA LYS A 106 -11.69 2.46 -6.15
C LYS A 106 -11.97 1.35 -7.13
N ILE A 107 -10.94 0.87 -7.80
CA ILE A 107 -11.02 -0.26 -8.72
C ILE A 107 -10.36 -1.45 -8.04
N VAL A 108 -11.11 -2.52 -7.88
CA VAL A 108 -10.63 -3.76 -7.28
C VAL A 108 -10.49 -4.84 -8.34
N PHE A 109 -9.35 -5.49 -8.37
CA PHE A 109 -9.07 -6.66 -9.21
C PHE A 109 -8.79 -7.87 -8.30
N ALA A 110 -9.27 -9.04 -8.70
CA ALA A 110 -8.99 -10.30 -8.04
C ALA A 110 -8.41 -11.30 -9.04
#